data_09f9c76a32eb13ac76b7c71851cdb3bb
#
_entry.id   09f9c76a32eb13ac76b7c71851cdb3bb
#
_cell.length_a   1.000
_cell.length_b   1.000
_cell.length_c   1.000
_cell.angle_alpha   90.00
_cell.angle_beta   90.00
_cell.angle_gamma   90.00
#
_symmetry.space_group_name_H-M   'P 1'
#
loop_
_entity.id
_entity.type
_entity.pdbx_description
1 polymer ?
#
loop_
_entity_poly.entity_id
_entity_poly.type
_entity_poly.pdbx_seq_one_letter_code
_entity_poly.pdbx_strand_id
1 'polypeptide(L)'
;MNTDLAGLGPDVVLEDTSIQRTVRRGDGEVHRWQKDGDYHVQVLHWAVSDRNDWERIKTRHLAADDPSRFPPDWEAEVERLRARDYPLQLIHWGVYGFARTLMGDEALAFAFYDDPGLVHDILDTYTTLALHIWERMTAVLDFDLIECWEDMAYRSGCLISPATFRHFLQPQYRRIRAFADAHRIPIVLVDSDGYIEPLTALMLESGVNALYPFEVQSGNDVASMLHTHPMLGALGGLDKRVMSQGRTAMDVELERAHTLIRIGRFIPGPDHFVLSDVTYANYAYFMRGLRQVVMETRPGS
;
A
#
# COMPACT_ATOMS: atom_id res chain seq x y z
N MET A 1 -4.53 -13.80 6.11
CA MET A 1 -3.19 -14.34 6.41
C MET A 1 -2.28 -13.20 6.75
N ASN A 2 -1.34 -13.40 7.67
CA ASN A 2 -0.54 -12.32 8.20
C ASN A 2 0.89 -12.38 7.64
N THR A 3 1.25 -11.40 6.78
CA THR A 3 2.63 -11.16 6.32
C THR A 3 3.36 -10.14 7.18
N ASP A 4 2.70 -9.53 8.17
CA ASP A 4 3.23 -8.56 9.11
C ASP A 4 3.94 -9.25 10.30
N LEU A 5 4.31 -8.46 11.31
CA LEU A 5 4.86 -8.97 12.57
C LEU A 5 3.89 -9.93 13.25
N ALA A 6 4.35 -11.12 13.60
CA ALA A 6 3.56 -12.15 14.27
C ALA A 6 3.92 -12.27 15.74
N GLY A 7 3.03 -12.86 16.55
CA GLY A 7 3.29 -13.15 17.95
C GLY A 7 3.52 -11.90 18.83
N LEU A 8 2.95 -10.76 18.45
CA LEU A 8 3.06 -9.53 19.24
C LEU A 8 2.34 -9.70 20.58
N GLY A 9 3.04 -9.27 21.66
CA GLY A 9 2.43 -9.19 22.98
C GLY A 9 1.38 -8.08 23.07
N PRO A 10 0.63 -8.03 24.19
CA PRO A 10 -0.36 -6.98 24.39
C PRO A 10 0.29 -5.60 24.52
N ASP A 11 -0.42 -4.60 24.10
CA ASP A 11 -0.04 -3.20 24.30
C ASP A 11 0.01 -2.85 25.80
N VAL A 12 0.98 -2.04 26.19
CA VAL A 12 1.16 -1.58 27.56
C VAL A 12 0.89 -0.09 27.65
N VAL A 13 -0.13 0.29 28.43
CA VAL A 13 -0.44 1.71 28.69
C VAL A 13 0.65 2.27 29.60
N LEU A 14 1.38 3.27 29.11
CA LEU A 14 2.43 3.98 29.85
C LEU A 14 1.87 5.21 30.59
N GLU A 15 0.92 5.90 29.96
CA GLU A 15 0.27 7.07 30.49
C GLU A 15 -1.17 7.14 29.97
N ASP A 16 -2.10 7.49 30.84
CA ASP A 16 -3.52 7.71 30.48
C ASP A 16 -4.08 8.88 31.30
N THR A 17 -4.18 10.06 30.67
CA THR A 17 -4.74 11.28 31.25
C THR A 17 -6.09 11.60 30.62
N SER A 18 -6.72 12.71 31.05
CA SER A 18 -7.96 13.19 30.43
C SER A 18 -7.76 13.70 28.99
N ILE A 19 -6.53 14.09 28.60
CA ILE A 19 -6.24 14.73 27.31
C ILE A 19 -5.40 13.87 26.36
N GLN A 20 -4.59 12.93 26.87
CA GLN A 20 -3.71 12.11 26.04
C GLN A 20 -3.57 10.69 26.60
N ARG A 21 -3.21 9.78 25.70
CA ARG A 21 -2.84 8.40 26.03
C ARG A 21 -1.54 8.03 25.35
N THR A 22 -0.61 7.45 26.11
CA THR A 22 0.66 6.92 25.58
C THR A 22 0.71 5.42 25.80
N VAL A 23 1.03 4.67 24.77
CA VAL A 23 1.04 3.21 24.77
C VAL A 23 2.34 2.71 24.15
N ARG A 24 2.95 1.70 24.77
CA ARG A 24 3.98 0.90 24.12
C ARG A 24 3.33 -0.32 23.49
N ARG A 25 3.52 -0.47 22.20
CA ARG A 25 3.01 -1.58 21.41
C ARG A 25 3.82 -2.86 21.64
N GLY A 26 3.27 -3.99 21.19
CA GLY A 26 3.93 -5.30 21.35
C GLY A 26 5.27 -5.46 20.63
N ASP A 27 5.52 -4.67 19.57
CA ASP A 27 6.79 -4.56 18.84
C ASP A 27 7.84 -3.67 19.53
N GLY A 28 7.41 -2.89 20.53
CA GLY A 28 8.26 -1.94 21.27
C GLY A 28 8.05 -0.47 20.85
N GLU A 29 7.30 -0.21 19.78
CA GLU A 29 6.97 1.13 19.36
C GLU A 29 6.16 1.88 20.42
N VAL A 30 6.41 3.20 20.61
CA VAL A 30 5.68 4.02 21.59
C VAL A 30 4.88 5.08 20.87
N HIS A 31 3.56 4.97 20.99
CA HIS A 31 2.60 5.91 20.43
C HIS A 31 1.98 6.80 21.49
N ARG A 32 1.75 8.06 21.11
CA ARG A 32 0.93 9.01 21.85
C ARG A 32 -0.15 9.58 20.96
N TRP A 33 -1.38 9.63 21.43
CA TRP A 33 -2.48 10.32 20.76
C TRP A 33 -3.28 11.18 21.72
N GLN A 34 -3.88 12.22 21.17
CA GLN A 34 -4.78 13.12 21.87
C GLN A 34 -6.18 12.51 21.94
N LYS A 35 -6.91 12.78 23.02
CA LYS A 35 -8.28 12.28 23.23
C LYS A 35 -9.37 13.24 22.74
N ASP A 36 -9.02 14.34 22.14
CA ASP A 36 -9.91 15.41 21.66
C ASP A 36 -10.60 15.12 20.32
N GLY A 37 -10.40 13.94 19.78
CA GLY A 37 -11.06 13.46 18.55
C GLY A 37 -10.23 13.57 17.27
N ASP A 38 -9.06 14.21 17.31
CA ASP A 38 -8.12 14.16 16.20
C ASP A 38 -7.28 12.88 16.26
N TYR A 39 -7.36 12.07 15.20
CA TYR A 39 -6.62 10.80 15.08
C TYR A 39 -5.13 10.97 14.78
N HIS A 40 -4.50 12.05 15.23
CA HIS A 40 -3.07 12.22 15.05
C HIS A 40 -2.31 11.39 16.08
N VAL A 41 -1.67 10.33 15.59
CA VAL A 41 -0.75 9.51 16.37
C VAL A 41 0.65 10.12 16.24
N GLN A 42 1.25 10.49 17.37
CA GLN A 42 2.65 10.84 17.45
C GLN A 42 3.45 9.59 17.84
N VAL A 43 4.36 9.16 16.99
CA VAL A 43 5.33 8.11 17.34
C VAL A 43 6.45 8.76 18.15
N LEU A 44 6.61 8.31 19.39
CA LEU A 44 7.65 8.81 20.32
C LEU A 44 8.92 7.95 20.25
N HIS A 45 8.78 6.68 19.89
CA HIS A 45 9.87 5.73 19.73
C HIS A 45 9.48 4.70 18.68
N TRP A 46 10.32 4.51 17.70
CA TRP A 46 10.13 3.50 16.66
C TRP A 46 10.58 2.12 17.13
N ALA A 47 10.04 1.08 16.52
CA ALA A 47 10.35 -0.30 16.90
C ALA A 47 11.82 -0.68 16.64
N VAL A 48 12.44 -0.05 15.63
CA VAL A 48 13.84 -0.26 15.24
C VAL A 48 14.56 1.09 15.19
N SER A 49 15.51 1.25 16.10
CA SER A 49 16.41 2.41 16.16
C SER A 49 17.86 2.02 15.86
N ASP A 50 18.21 0.75 16.02
CA ASP A 50 19.53 0.20 15.74
C ASP A 50 19.45 -1.28 15.31
N ARG A 51 20.62 -1.88 15.03
CA ARG A 51 20.73 -3.28 14.62
C ARG A 51 20.27 -4.26 15.70
N ASN A 52 20.43 -3.95 17.00
CA ASN A 52 19.97 -4.84 18.07
C ASN A 52 18.45 -4.88 18.13
N ASP A 53 17.80 -3.75 17.94
CA ASP A 53 16.34 -3.69 17.84
C ASP A 53 15.85 -4.52 16.65
N TRP A 54 16.50 -4.38 15.48
CA TRP A 54 16.17 -5.17 14.30
C TRP A 54 16.31 -6.68 14.55
N GLU A 55 17.44 -7.13 15.13
CA GLU A 55 17.64 -8.55 15.43
C GLU A 55 16.59 -9.10 16.42
N ARG A 56 16.14 -8.27 17.35
CA ARG A 56 15.04 -8.61 18.26
C ARG A 56 13.72 -8.81 17.49
N ILE A 57 13.35 -7.86 16.61
CA ILE A 57 12.14 -7.94 15.77
C ILE A 57 12.22 -9.15 14.85
N LYS A 58 13.32 -9.29 14.11
CA LYS A 58 13.57 -10.38 13.17
C LYS A 58 13.39 -11.75 13.82
N THR A 59 14.04 -11.95 14.97
CA THR A 59 14.03 -13.26 15.66
C THR A 59 12.68 -13.58 16.28
N ARG A 60 11.96 -12.58 16.81
CA ARG A 60 10.74 -12.82 17.59
C ARG A 60 9.48 -12.78 16.75
N HIS A 61 9.44 -11.99 15.66
CA HIS A 61 8.20 -11.63 15.00
C HIS A 61 8.16 -11.93 13.50
N LEU A 62 9.29 -12.38 12.91
CA LEU A 62 9.38 -12.67 11.47
C LEU A 62 9.61 -14.16 11.16
N ALA A 63 9.33 -15.06 12.10
CA ALA A 63 9.36 -16.49 11.82
C ALA A 63 8.28 -16.86 10.78
N ALA A 64 8.68 -17.49 9.68
CA ALA A 64 7.77 -17.84 8.58
C ALA A 64 6.76 -18.94 8.99
N ASP A 65 7.16 -19.82 9.91
CA ASP A 65 6.34 -20.96 10.36
C ASP A 65 5.51 -20.64 11.61
N ASP A 66 5.42 -19.37 12.03
CA ASP A 66 4.58 -18.99 13.15
C ASP A 66 3.11 -19.38 12.87
N PRO A 67 2.48 -20.18 13.75
CA PRO A 67 1.13 -20.69 13.52
C PRO A 67 0.07 -19.58 13.46
N SER A 68 0.32 -18.41 14.05
CA SER A 68 -0.61 -17.26 14.01
C SER A 68 -0.72 -16.60 12.63
N ARG A 69 0.14 -16.97 11.66
CA ARG A 69 0.11 -16.40 10.31
C ARG A 69 -1.08 -16.87 9.49
N PHE A 70 -1.63 -18.03 9.83
CA PHE A 70 -2.81 -18.59 9.17
C PHE A 70 -3.94 -18.74 10.20
N PRO A 71 -5.21 -18.50 9.81
CA PRO A 71 -6.33 -18.73 10.70
C PRO A 71 -6.43 -20.21 11.07
N PRO A 72 -6.95 -20.56 12.27
CA PRO A 72 -7.09 -21.95 12.69
C PRO A 72 -7.98 -22.81 11.79
N ASP A 73 -8.93 -22.18 11.11
CA ASP A 73 -9.88 -22.79 10.16
C ASP A 73 -9.47 -22.55 8.70
N TRP A 74 -8.16 -22.54 8.42
CA TRP A 74 -7.60 -22.25 7.08
C TRP A 74 -8.23 -23.06 5.96
N GLU A 75 -8.52 -24.33 6.14
CA GLU A 75 -9.15 -25.19 5.14
C GLU A 75 -10.55 -24.69 4.77
N ALA A 76 -11.36 -24.32 5.75
CA ALA A 76 -12.69 -23.75 5.51
C ALA A 76 -12.61 -22.39 4.81
N GLU A 77 -11.64 -21.57 5.16
CA GLU A 77 -11.38 -20.28 4.49
C GLU A 77 -10.97 -20.47 3.03
N VAL A 78 -10.14 -21.45 2.72
CA VAL A 78 -9.76 -21.82 1.33
C VAL A 78 -10.99 -22.20 0.51
N GLU A 79 -11.89 -23.03 1.03
CA GLU A 79 -13.12 -23.41 0.33
C GLU A 79 -14.02 -22.18 0.06
N ARG A 80 -14.16 -21.30 1.04
CA ARG A 80 -14.90 -20.04 0.88
C ARG A 80 -14.30 -19.14 -0.21
N LEU A 81 -12.97 -19.01 -0.23
CA LEU A 81 -12.25 -18.17 -1.19
C LEU A 81 -12.25 -18.79 -2.61
N ARG A 82 -12.28 -20.11 -2.74
CA ARG A 82 -12.43 -20.77 -4.04
C ARG A 82 -13.79 -20.50 -4.70
N ALA A 83 -14.83 -20.35 -3.89
CA ALA A 83 -16.19 -20.09 -4.38
C ALA A 83 -16.47 -18.59 -4.64
N ARG A 84 -15.46 -17.71 -4.52
CA ARG A 84 -15.61 -16.26 -4.68
C ARG A 84 -15.95 -15.85 -6.11
N ASP A 85 -16.59 -14.68 -6.23
CA ASP A 85 -16.88 -13.98 -7.50
C ASP A 85 -16.22 -12.58 -7.58
N TYR A 86 -15.17 -12.38 -6.81
CA TYR A 86 -14.40 -11.12 -6.71
C TYR A 86 -12.89 -11.39 -6.79
N PRO A 87 -12.07 -10.38 -7.18
CA PRO A 87 -10.61 -10.49 -7.21
C PRO A 87 -10.03 -10.80 -5.83
N LEU A 88 -8.95 -11.59 -5.80
CA LEU A 88 -8.19 -11.89 -4.60
C LEU A 88 -6.77 -11.34 -4.72
N GLN A 89 -6.30 -10.68 -3.67
CA GLN A 89 -4.97 -10.08 -3.64
C GLN A 89 -4.07 -10.70 -2.56
N LEU A 90 -2.78 -10.72 -2.86
CA LEU A 90 -1.72 -10.86 -1.86
C LEU A 90 -1.28 -9.47 -1.41
N ILE A 91 -1.04 -9.30 -0.12
CA ILE A 91 -0.62 -8.01 0.45
C ILE A 91 0.83 -8.11 0.91
N HIS A 92 1.63 -7.12 0.52
CA HIS A 92 2.97 -6.81 1.01
C HIS A 92 2.94 -5.43 1.67
N TRP A 93 3.43 -5.30 2.89
CA TRP A 93 3.48 -4.01 3.59
C TRP A 93 4.55 -3.05 3.03
N GLY A 94 4.89 -3.24 1.77
CA GLY A 94 5.84 -2.47 1.02
C GLY A 94 7.29 -2.91 1.23
N VAL A 95 8.12 -2.69 0.24
CA VAL A 95 9.56 -2.84 0.39
C VAL A 95 10.10 -1.67 1.21
N TYR A 96 9.82 -0.44 0.79
CA TYR A 96 10.11 0.78 1.54
C TYR A 96 9.16 0.92 2.74
N GLY A 97 7.86 0.69 2.53
CA GLY A 97 6.80 0.88 3.52
C GLY A 97 7.04 0.10 4.81
N PHE A 98 7.44 -1.17 4.73
CA PHE A 98 7.76 -1.97 5.91
C PHE A 98 8.94 -1.41 6.71
N ALA A 99 10.03 -1.05 6.04
CA ALA A 99 11.19 -0.45 6.72
C ALA A 99 10.82 0.89 7.37
N ARG A 100 10.01 1.71 6.68
CA ARG A 100 9.49 2.98 7.17
C ARG A 100 8.62 2.81 8.43
N THR A 101 7.76 1.80 8.46
CA THR A 101 6.93 1.54 9.65
C THR A 101 7.73 1.09 10.86
N LEU A 102 8.90 0.51 10.66
CA LEU A 102 9.78 0.10 11.76
C LEU A 102 10.67 1.23 12.28
N MET A 103 11.16 2.10 11.38
CA MET A 103 12.22 3.09 11.69
C MET A 103 11.75 4.54 11.64
N GLY A 104 10.63 4.81 10.97
CA GLY A 104 10.20 6.18 10.61
C GLY A 104 10.95 6.75 9.40
N ASP A 105 10.36 7.79 8.78
CA ASP A 105 10.88 8.37 7.54
C ASP A 105 12.28 8.95 7.70
N GLU A 106 12.53 9.70 8.79
CA GLU A 106 13.80 10.39 9.01
C GLU A 106 14.94 9.40 9.26
N ALA A 107 14.75 8.46 10.18
CA ALA A 107 15.79 7.47 10.50
C ALA A 107 16.09 6.56 9.32
N LEU A 108 15.07 6.12 8.57
CA LEU A 108 15.27 5.33 7.37
C LEU A 108 16.03 6.12 6.28
N ALA A 109 15.71 7.41 6.10
CA ALA A 109 16.41 8.26 5.13
C ALA A 109 17.92 8.35 5.43
N PHE A 110 18.32 8.46 6.69
CA PHE A 110 19.73 8.41 7.11
C PHE A 110 20.31 6.99 6.99
N ALA A 111 19.57 5.97 7.38
CA ALA A 111 20.06 4.58 7.37
C ALA A 111 20.46 4.09 5.98
N PHE A 112 19.87 4.59 4.90
CA PHE A 112 20.31 4.28 3.53
C PHE A 112 21.79 4.63 3.29
N TYR A 113 22.34 5.58 4.02
CA TYR A 113 23.73 6.06 3.90
C TYR A 113 24.61 5.59 5.06
N ASP A 114 24.09 5.61 6.28
CA ASP A 114 24.88 5.36 7.50
C ASP A 114 24.99 3.86 7.83
N ASP A 115 23.93 3.08 7.58
CA ASP A 115 23.94 1.61 7.74
C ASP A 115 23.16 0.91 6.60
N PRO A 116 23.65 0.98 5.35
CA PRO A 116 23.00 0.32 4.22
C PRO A 116 22.83 -1.18 4.41
N GLY A 117 23.73 -1.82 5.21
CA GLY A 117 23.63 -3.23 5.53
C GLY A 117 22.42 -3.58 6.39
N LEU A 118 22.03 -2.71 7.33
CA LEU A 118 20.81 -2.87 8.12
C LEU A 118 19.59 -2.77 7.20
N VAL A 119 19.55 -1.77 6.33
CA VAL A 119 18.42 -1.59 5.40
C VAL A 119 18.27 -2.80 4.48
N HIS A 120 19.36 -3.27 3.85
CA HIS A 120 19.32 -4.47 3.03
C HIS A 120 18.79 -5.68 3.79
N ASP A 121 19.22 -5.89 5.03
CA ASP A 121 18.75 -7.03 5.84
C ASP A 121 17.25 -6.94 6.16
N ILE A 122 16.74 -5.74 6.47
CA ILE A 122 15.31 -5.51 6.69
C ILE A 122 14.51 -5.87 5.42
N LEU A 123 14.88 -5.28 4.28
CA LEU A 123 14.15 -5.46 3.03
C LEU A 123 14.19 -6.91 2.52
N ASP A 124 15.36 -7.54 2.60
CA ASP A 124 15.54 -8.93 2.16
C ASP A 124 14.79 -9.92 3.06
N THR A 125 14.90 -9.75 4.36
CA THR A 125 14.20 -10.59 5.35
C THR A 125 12.70 -10.52 5.15
N TYR A 126 12.17 -9.32 5.03
CA TYR A 126 10.72 -9.14 4.89
C TYR A 126 10.18 -9.66 3.55
N THR A 127 10.86 -9.36 2.45
CA THR A 127 10.48 -9.91 1.13
C THR A 127 10.54 -11.43 1.13
N THR A 128 11.58 -12.02 1.73
CA THR A 128 11.71 -13.49 1.84
C THR A 128 10.58 -14.09 2.65
N LEU A 129 10.20 -13.48 3.76
CA LEU A 129 9.06 -13.89 4.58
C LEU A 129 7.75 -13.87 3.77
N ALA A 130 7.47 -12.76 3.08
CA ALA A 130 6.26 -12.62 2.28
C ALA A 130 6.17 -13.69 1.19
N LEU A 131 7.25 -13.89 0.43
CA LEU A 131 7.32 -14.92 -0.60
C LEU A 131 7.08 -16.34 -0.03
N HIS A 132 7.66 -16.65 1.14
CA HIS A 132 7.45 -17.96 1.77
C HIS A 132 5.97 -18.19 2.17
N ILE A 133 5.31 -17.18 2.73
CA ILE A 133 3.90 -17.24 3.09
C ILE A 133 3.03 -17.38 1.83
N TRP A 134 3.31 -16.61 0.80
CA TRP A 134 2.56 -16.62 -0.45
C TRP A 134 2.69 -17.93 -1.20
N GLU A 135 3.83 -18.62 -1.13
CA GLU A 135 4.02 -19.95 -1.70
C GLU A 135 3.01 -20.95 -1.14
N ARG A 136 2.75 -20.90 0.17
CA ARG A 136 1.74 -21.73 0.82
C ARG A 136 0.31 -21.34 0.39
N MET A 137 0.07 -20.07 0.13
CA MET A 137 -1.25 -19.57 -0.31
C MET A 137 -1.53 -19.94 -1.75
N THR A 138 -0.57 -19.74 -2.64
CA THR A 138 -0.69 -20.04 -4.09
C THR A 138 -0.72 -21.54 -4.40
N ALA A 139 -0.28 -22.39 -3.47
CA ALA A 139 -0.45 -23.83 -3.57
C ALA A 139 -1.94 -24.27 -3.53
N VAL A 140 -2.84 -23.44 -3.01
CA VAL A 140 -4.26 -23.78 -2.79
C VAL A 140 -5.25 -22.76 -3.36
N LEU A 141 -4.82 -21.56 -3.72
CA LEU A 141 -5.66 -20.47 -4.23
C LEU A 141 -4.99 -19.76 -5.41
N ASP A 142 -5.81 -19.30 -6.36
CA ASP A 142 -5.37 -18.39 -7.41
C ASP A 142 -5.57 -16.94 -6.97
N PHE A 143 -4.61 -16.07 -7.33
CA PHE A 143 -4.61 -14.66 -7.01
C PHE A 143 -4.59 -13.79 -8.26
N ASP A 144 -5.23 -12.63 -8.19
CA ASP A 144 -5.38 -11.70 -9.30
C ASP A 144 -4.32 -10.59 -9.27
N LEU A 145 -3.83 -10.24 -8.06
CA LEU A 145 -2.80 -9.21 -7.90
C LEU A 145 -1.99 -9.40 -6.61
N ILE A 146 -0.81 -8.77 -6.62
CA ILE A 146 0.01 -8.48 -5.44
C ILE A 146 -0.02 -6.98 -5.24
N GLU A 147 -0.40 -6.52 -4.04
CA GLU A 147 -0.37 -5.11 -3.64
C GLU A 147 0.80 -4.87 -2.68
N CYS A 148 1.61 -3.84 -2.98
CA CYS A 148 2.71 -3.37 -2.15
C CYS A 148 2.40 -1.96 -1.65
N TRP A 149 2.20 -1.80 -0.33
CA TRP A 149 1.92 -0.51 0.30
C TRP A 149 3.21 0.22 0.68
N GLU A 150 3.51 1.35 0.02
CA GLU A 150 4.83 1.98 0.06
C GLU A 150 4.86 3.37 0.68
N ASP A 151 3.96 4.28 0.27
CA ASP A 151 3.96 5.71 0.65
C ASP A 151 5.35 6.36 0.52
N MET A 152 5.98 6.20 -0.64
CA MET A 152 7.35 6.66 -0.87
C MET A 152 7.44 8.06 -1.50
N ALA A 153 6.33 8.83 -1.47
CA ALA A 153 6.29 10.19 -1.97
C ALA A 153 5.37 11.10 -1.14
N TYR A 154 5.71 12.39 -1.12
CA TYR A 154 4.86 13.47 -0.67
C TYR A 154 4.34 14.26 -1.86
N ARG A 155 3.44 15.22 -1.58
CA ARG A 155 2.95 16.18 -2.60
C ARG A 155 4.08 16.90 -3.35
N SER A 156 5.20 17.15 -2.70
CA SER A 156 6.36 17.87 -3.28
C SER A 156 7.34 16.99 -4.04
N GLY A 157 7.14 15.66 -4.06
CA GLY A 157 8.01 14.69 -4.73
C GLY A 157 8.34 13.47 -3.88
N CYS A 158 9.20 12.63 -4.42
CA CYS A 158 9.55 11.36 -3.80
C CYS A 158 10.47 11.53 -2.58
N LEU A 159 10.30 10.68 -1.58
CA LEU A 159 11.12 10.62 -0.36
C LEU A 159 12.47 9.95 -0.59
N ILE A 160 12.58 9.17 -1.66
CA ILE A 160 13.79 8.45 -2.03
C ILE A 160 14.26 8.87 -3.42
N SER A 161 15.56 8.85 -3.62
CA SER A 161 16.16 9.13 -4.93
C SER A 161 16.01 7.95 -5.89
N PRO A 162 16.05 8.18 -7.23
CA PRO A 162 16.14 7.10 -8.19
C PRO A 162 17.33 6.15 -7.94
N ALA A 163 18.44 6.66 -7.43
CA ALA A 163 19.62 5.84 -7.09
C ALA A 163 19.33 4.93 -5.88
N THR A 164 18.72 5.45 -4.83
CA THR A 164 18.27 4.69 -3.66
C THR A 164 17.28 3.61 -4.07
N PHE A 165 16.29 3.96 -4.89
CA PHE A 165 15.33 2.99 -5.41
C PHE A 165 16.03 1.83 -6.14
N ARG A 166 16.94 2.13 -7.09
CA ARG A 166 17.65 1.08 -7.84
C ARG A 166 18.51 0.20 -6.95
N HIS A 167 19.14 0.78 -5.95
CA HIS A 167 20.06 0.03 -5.09
C HIS A 167 19.35 -0.88 -4.10
N PHE A 168 18.28 -0.39 -3.47
CA PHE A 168 17.64 -1.07 -2.35
C PHE A 168 16.32 -1.74 -2.73
N LEU A 169 15.43 -1.06 -3.47
CA LEU A 169 14.08 -1.53 -3.70
C LEU A 169 13.95 -2.41 -4.95
N GLN A 170 14.59 -2.00 -6.05
CA GLN A 170 14.49 -2.71 -7.34
C GLN A 170 14.82 -4.21 -7.24
N PRO A 171 15.84 -4.67 -6.49
CA PRO A 171 16.11 -6.10 -6.34
C PRO A 171 14.93 -6.84 -5.71
N GLN A 172 14.26 -6.25 -4.73
CA GLN A 172 13.12 -6.87 -4.05
C GLN A 172 11.88 -6.93 -4.97
N TYR A 173 11.58 -5.86 -5.69
CA TYR A 173 10.50 -5.85 -6.68
C TYR A 173 10.69 -6.89 -7.78
N ARG A 174 11.92 -7.08 -8.25
CA ARG A 174 12.23 -8.16 -9.22
C ARG A 174 11.94 -9.55 -8.67
N ARG A 175 12.18 -9.79 -7.38
CA ARG A 175 11.82 -11.06 -6.71
C ARG A 175 10.30 -11.22 -6.65
N ILE A 176 9.57 -10.16 -6.26
CA ILE A 176 8.11 -10.15 -6.23
C ILE A 176 7.55 -10.40 -7.64
N ARG A 177 8.10 -9.76 -8.68
CA ARG A 177 7.67 -9.99 -10.06
C ARG A 177 7.95 -11.43 -10.52
N ALA A 178 9.12 -11.95 -10.24
CA ALA A 178 9.46 -13.34 -10.57
C ALA A 178 8.51 -14.34 -9.91
N PHE A 179 8.14 -14.10 -8.65
CA PHE A 179 7.12 -14.88 -7.96
C PHE A 179 5.76 -14.76 -8.66
N ALA A 180 5.32 -13.55 -8.96
CA ALA A 180 4.04 -13.32 -9.64
C ALA A 180 3.99 -14.03 -11.00
N ASP A 181 5.08 -13.99 -11.78
CA ASP A 181 5.20 -14.68 -13.07
C ASP A 181 5.10 -16.20 -12.91
N ALA A 182 5.82 -16.78 -11.92
CA ALA A 182 5.80 -18.20 -11.63
C ALA A 182 4.39 -18.71 -11.28
N HIS A 183 3.61 -17.88 -10.57
CA HIS A 183 2.24 -18.21 -10.13
C HIS A 183 1.14 -17.61 -11.02
N ARG A 184 1.50 -17.03 -12.17
CA ARG A 184 0.56 -16.42 -13.14
C ARG A 184 -0.31 -15.31 -12.54
N ILE A 185 0.22 -14.54 -11.59
CA ILE A 185 -0.43 -13.37 -11.02
C ILE A 185 -0.15 -12.18 -11.94
N PRO A 186 -1.16 -11.63 -12.63
CA PRO A 186 -0.92 -10.67 -13.71
C PRO A 186 -0.50 -9.28 -13.22
N ILE A 187 -0.90 -8.88 -12.01
CA ILE A 187 -0.75 -7.51 -11.52
C ILE A 187 0.18 -7.49 -10.31
N VAL A 188 1.20 -6.64 -10.37
CA VAL A 188 1.99 -6.17 -9.23
C VAL A 188 1.70 -4.69 -9.09
N LEU A 189 0.90 -4.35 -8.09
CA LEU A 189 0.40 -3.01 -7.79
C LEU A 189 1.28 -2.39 -6.70
N VAL A 190 1.66 -1.13 -6.89
CA VAL A 190 2.20 -0.29 -5.81
C VAL A 190 1.15 0.72 -5.38
N ASP A 191 0.85 0.72 -4.09
CA ASP A 191 0.08 1.74 -3.40
C ASP A 191 1.06 2.76 -2.81
N SER A 192 1.02 3.98 -3.30
CA SER A 192 1.87 5.08 -2.82
C SER A 192 1.18 6.42 -3.02
N ASP A 193 0.94 7.08 -1.92
CA ASP A 193 0.45 8.46 -1.91
C ASP A 193 1.47 9.44 -2.51
N GLY A 194 1.04 10.68 -2.73
CA GLY A 194 1.89 11.77 -3.17
C GLY A 194 2.18 11.81 -4.67
N TYR A 195 3.19 12.58 -5.06
CA TYR A 195 3.62 12.76 -6.46
C TYR A 195 4.62 11.67 -6.85
N ILE A 196 4.13 10.61 -7.49
CA ILE A 196 4.88 9.36 -7.74
C ILE A 196 5.49 9.28 -9.15
N GLU A 197 5.14 10.18 -10.07
CA GLU A 197 5.57 10.15 -11.47
C GLU A 197 7.09 9.96 -11.64
N PRO A 198 7.98 10.62 -10.85
CA PRO A 198 9.43 10.49 -11.02
C PRO A 198 9.99 9.07 -10.82
N LEU A 199 9.29 8.21 -10.08
CA LEU A 199 9.69 6.82 -9.85
C LEU A 199 8.95 5.83 -10.75
N THR A 200 7.92 6.25 -11.48
CA THR A 200 7.07 5.34 -12.26
C THR A 200 7.85 4.50 -13.26
N ALA A 201 8.75 5.11 -14.02
CA ALA A 201 9.57 4.35 -14.98
C ALA A 201 10.44 3.28 -14.30
N LEU A 202 11.02 3.59 -13.14
CA LEU A 202 11.83 2.64 -12.37
C LEU A 202 11.00 1.50 -11.79
N MET A 203 9.79 1.79 -11.34
CA MET A 203 8.85 0.77 -10.87
C MET A 203 8.50 -0.20 -12.00
N LEU A 204 8.17 0.32 -13.19
CA LEU A 204 7.89 -0.50 -14.37
C LEU A 204 9.10 -1.36 -14.76
N GLU A 205 10.31 -0.81 -14.78
CA GLU A 205 11.57 -1.54 -15.02
C GLU A 205 11.83 -2.65 -13.98
N SER A 206 11.20 -2.52 -12.82
CA SER A 206 11.34 -3.46 -11.70
C SER A 206 10.27 -4.55 -11.67
N GLY A 207 9.28 -4.47 -12.59
CA GLY A 207 8.22 -5.43 -12.73
C GLY A 207 6.88 -5.04 -12.08
N VAL A 208 6.77 -3.87 -11.48
CA VAL A 208 5.49 -3.25 -11.13
C VAL A 208 4.76 -2.91 -12.42
N ASN A 209 3.46 -3.15 -12.49
CA ASN A 209 2.69 -2.82 -13.69
C ASN A 209 1.35 -2.13 -13.39
N ALA A 210 1.08 -1.80 -12.13
CA ALA A 210 -0.06 -0.98 -11.74
C ALA A 210 0.30 -0.07 -10.56
N LEU A 211 -0.32 1.11 -10.50
CA LEU A 211 -0.16 2.07 -9.40
C LEU A 211 -1.53 2.49 -8.86
N TYR A 212 -1.55 2.88 -7.58
CA TYR A 212 -2.68 3.38 -6.80
C TYR A 212 -2.13 4.42 -5.80
N PRO A 213 -2.86 5.44 -5.36
CA PRO A 213 -4.20 5.84 -5.78
C PRO A 213 -4.24 6.95 -6.84
N PHE A 214 -3.10 7.48 -7.29
CA PHE A 214 -2.97 8.61 -8.20
C PHE A 214 -3.58 9.90 -7.67
N GLU A 215 -3.16 10.34 -6.49
CA GLU A 215 -3.67 11.57 -5.88
C GLU A 215 -3.62 12.75 -6.86
N VAL A 216 -4.81 13.23 -7.27
CA VAL A 216 -4.96 14.34 -8.23
C VAL A 216 -4.41 15.64 -7.67
N GLN A 217 -4.63 15.91 -6.38
CA GLN A 217 -4.14 17.11 -5.72
C GLN A 217 -2.61 17.15 -5.57
N SER A 218 -1.95 16.00 -5.68
CA SER A 218 -0.48 15.90 -5.67
C SER A 218 0.13 16.13 -7.05
N GLY A 219 -0.70 16.29 -8.10
CA GLY A 219 -0.25 16.61 -9.46
C GLY A 219 -0.12 15.41 -10.38
N ASN A 220 -0.56 14.21 -9.96
CA ASN A 220 -0.58 13.06 -10.84
C ASN A 220 -1.65 13.21 -11.94
N ASP A 221 -1.23 13.18 -13.18
CA ASP A 221 -2.13 13.15 -14.34
C ASP A 221 -2.23 11.73 -14.89
N VAL A 222 -3.31 11.03 -14.53
CA VAL A 222 -3.55 9.64 -14.94
C VAL A 222 -3.53 9.48 -16.46
N ALA A 223 -4.16 10.39 -17.21
CA ALA A 223 -4.22 10.30 -18.66
C ALA A 223 -2.82 10.40 -19.28
N SER A 224 -2.06 11.40 -18.86
CA SER A 224 -0.66 11.61 -19.30
C SER A 224 0.20 10.41 -18.97
N MET A 225 0.12 9.89 -17.74
CA MET A 225 0.94 8.75 -17.30
C MET A 225 0.59 7.47 -18.06
N LEU A 226 -0.69 7.19 -18.33
CA LEU A 226 -1.13 6.04 -19.13
C LEU A 226 -0.67 6.13 -20.60
N HIS A 227 -0.59 7.34 -21.18
CA HIS A 227 -0.06 7.56 -22.52
C HIS A 227 1.46 7.41 -22.55
N THR A 228 2.16 7.97 -21.57
CA THR A 228 3.64 7.92 -21.48
C THR A 228 4.13 6.50 -21.20
N HIS A 229 3.37 5.72 -20.44
CA HIS A 229 3.72 4.37 -20.00
C HIS A 229 2.71 3.33 -20.48
N PRO A 230 2.85 2.77 -21.70
CA PRO A 230 1.88 1.83 -22.27
C PRO A 230 1.63 0.55 -21.48
N MET A 231 2.55 0.18 -20.59
CA MET A 231 2.43 -1.02 -19.73
C MET A 231 1.84 -0.72 -18.35
N LEU A 232 1.60 0.55 -18.03
CA LEU A 232 1.06 0.97 -16.74
C LEU A 232 -0.43 0.73 -16.66
N GLY A 233 -0.89 0.11 -15.58
CA GLY A 233 -2.28 0.13 -15.11
C GLY A 233 -2.46 1.19 -14.02
N ALA A 234 -3.64 1.77 -13.92
CA ALA A 234 -3.96 2.76 -12.90
C ALA A 234 -5.25 2.39 -12.16
N LEU A 235 -5.21 2.52 -10.83
CA LEU A 235 -6.38 2.40 -9.95
C LEU A 235 -6.59 3.72 -9.21
N GLY A 236 -7.85 4.11 -8.95
CA GLY A 236 -8.16 5.36 -8.25
C GLY A 236 -8.30 6.55 -9.18
N GLY A 237 -7.50 7.58 -8.98
CA GLY A 237 -7.29 8.72 -9.89
C GLY A 237 -8.47 9.65 -10.12
N LEU A 238 -9.59 9.54 -9.38
CA LEU A 238 -10.69 10.49 -9.41
C LEU A 238 -10.66 11.40 -8.18
N ASP A 239 -10.72 12.70 -8.41
CA ASP A 239 -10.58 13.70 -7.35
C ASP A 239 -11.68 13.59 -6.29
N LYS A 240 -11.35 13.02 -5.13
CA LYS A 240 -12.28 12.86 -3.99
C LYS A 240 -12.93 14.17 -3.52
N ARG A 241 -12.24 15.32 -3.71
CA ARG A 241 -12.72 16.63 -3.24
C ARG A 241 -13.99 17.10 -3.96
N VAL A 242 -14.26 16.62 -5.17
CA VAL A 242 -15.47 16.98 -5.90
C VAL A 242 -16.74 16.59 -5.15
N MET A 243 -16.67 15.57 -4.31
CA MET A 243 -17.82 15.10 -3.52
C MET A 243 -18.26 16.11 -2.45
N SER A 244 -17.37 16.98 -1.96
CA SER A 244 -17.76 18.10 -1.07
C SER A 244 -18.21 19.36 -1.81
N GLN A 245 -17.88 19.48 -3.12
CA GLN A 245 -18.17 20.66 -3.95
C GLN A 245 -19.56 20.64 -4.60
N GLY A 246 -20.27 19.52 -4.51
CA GLY A 246 -21.62 19.38 -5.01
C GLY A 246 -21.74 18.72 -6.39
N ARG A 247 -22.99 18.57 -6.85
CA ARG A 247 -23.31 17.70 -7.98
C ARG A 247 -22.63 18.08 -9.30
N THR A 248 -22.57 19.35 -9.63
CA THR A 248 -21.93 19.82 -10.87
C THR A 248 -20.46 19.43 -10.94
N ALA A 249 -19.72 19.55 -9.84
CA ALA A 249 -18.33 19.12 -9.79
C ALA A 249 -18.20 17.59 -9.93
N MET A 250 -19.09 16.85 -9.26
CA MET A 250 -19.14 15.39 -9.38
C MET A 250 -19.46 14.93 -10.82
N ASP A 251 -20.39 15.59 -11.52
CA ASP A 251 -20.75 15.24 -12.89
C ASP A 251 -19.59 15.46 -13.87
N VAL A 252 -18.81 16.54 -13.69
CA VAL A 252 -17.59 16.81 -14.47
C VAL A 252 -16.55 15.71 -14.25
N GLU A 253 -16.37 15.28 -13.00
CA GLU A 253 -15.42 14.22 -12.69
C GLU A 253 -15.86 12.84 -13.21
N LEU A 254 -17.17 12.56 -13.21
CA LEU A 254 -17.74 11.37 -13.85
C LEU A 254 -17.53 11.35 -15.35
N GLU A 255 -17.64 12.50 -16.04
CA GLU A 255 -17.31 12.61 -17.47
C GLU A 255 -15.79 12.39 -17.71
N ARG A 256 -14.93 12.87 -16.81
CA ARG A 256 -13.50 12.55 -16.86
C ARG A 256 -13.25 11.05 -16.71
N ALA A 257 -14.01 10.37 -15.86
CA ALA A 257 -13.91 8.91 -15.70
C ALA A 257 -14.23 8.16 -17.00
N HIS A 258 -15.26 8.60 -17.79
CA HIS A 258 -15.52 8.04 -19.12
C HIS A 258 -14.29 8.14 -20.04
N THR A 259 -13.64 9.30 -20.06
CA THR A 259 -12.45 9.53 -20.88
C THR A 259 -11.29 8.61 -20.46
N LEU A 260 -11.03 8.48 -19.17
CA LEU A 260 -9.95 7.63 -18.65
C LEU A 260 -10.21 6.14 -18.93
N ILE A 261 -11.44 5.66 -18.76
CA ILE A 261 -11.80 4.26 -19.06
C ILE A 261 -11.56 3.93 -20.54
N ARG A 262 -11.86 4.86 -21.47
CA ARG A 262 -11.60 4.65 -22.90
C ARG A 262 -10.12 4.48 -23.23
N ILE A 263 -9.21 5.11 -22.49
CA ILE A 263 -7.76 4.87 -22.62
C ILE A 263 -7.43 3.39 -22.32
N GLY A 264 -8.20 2.77 -21.45
CA GLY A 264 -7.97 1.40 -20.97
C GLY A 264 -6.93 1.34 -19.83
N ARG A 265 -6.74 0.15 -19.27
CA ARG A 265 -5.80 -0.10 -18.16
C ARG A 265 -6.08 0.77 -16.93
N PHE A 266 -7.35 1.14 -16.72
CA PHE A 266 -7.79 2.03 -15.67
C PHE A 266 -8.99 1.45 -14.91
N ILE A 267 -8.87 1.37 -13.60
CA ILE A 267 -9.97 1.03 -12.69
C ILE A 267 -10.30 2.31 -11.89
N PRO A 268 -11.43 2.98 -12.19
CA PRO A 268 -11.76 4.25 -11.57
C PRO A 268 -12.18 4.10 -10.11
N GLY A 269 -11.72 5.01 -9.28
CA GLY A 269 -12.10 5.17 -7.89
C GLY A 269 -11.67 6.52 -7.35
N PRO A 270 -12.13 6.91 -6.16
CA PRO A 270 -11.57 8.06 -5.47
C PRO A 270 -10.05 7.91 -5.29
N ASP A 271 -9.34 9.02 -5.45
CA ASP A 271 -7.88 9.07 -5.39
C ASP A 271 -7.29 8.99 -3.98
N HIS A 272 -8.08 8.78 -2.97
CA HIS A 272 -7.71 8.53 -1.58
C HIS A 272 -8.96 8.38 -0.69
N PHE A 273 -8.79 8.33 0.65
CA PHE A 273 -9.89 8.31 1.61
C PHE A 273 -10.87 9.47 1.41
N VAL A 274 -12.16 9.16 1.51
CA VAL A 274 -13.22 10.16 1.47
C VAL A 274 -13.20 11.00 2.74
N LEU A 275 -13.16 12.32 2.59
CA LEU A 275 -13.01 13.27 3.71
C LEU A 275 -14.30 13.39 4.52
N SER A 276 -14.18 13.84 5.77
CA SER A 276 -15.31 13.97 6.72
C SER A 276 -16.31 15.06 6.35
N ASP A 277 -15.96 16.00 5.47
CA ASP A 277 -16.83 17.05 4.92
C ASP A 277 -17.74 16.54 3.78
N VAL A 278 -17.54 15.32 3.30
CA VAL A 278 -18.38 14.67 2.32
C VAL A 278 -19.62 14.06 2.97
N THR A 279 -20.80 14.54 2.60
CA THR A 279 -22.05 13.93 3.09
C THR A 279 -22.28 12.55 2.46
N TYR A 280 -22.94 11.65 3.19
CA TYR A 280 -23.32 10.34 2.64
C TYR A 280 -24.18 10.47 1.36
N ALA A 281 -25.02 11.50 1.26
CA ALA A 281 -25.83 11.75 0.06
C ALA A 281 -24.97 12.04 -1.17
N ASN A 282 -23.91 12.85 -1.03
CA ASN A 282 -22.97 13.15 -2.10
C ASN A 282 -22.11 11.92 -2.46
N TYR A 283 -21.58 11.23 -1.47
CA TYR A 283 -20.86 9.97 -1.68
C TYR A 283 -21.70 8.95 -2.46
N ALA A 284 -22.93 8.72 -2.01
CA ALA A 284 -23.84 7.78 -2.65
C ALA A 284 -24.26 8.22 -4.08
N TYR A 285 -24.36 9.53 -4.33
CA TYR A 285 -24.60 10.06 -5.67
C TYR A 285 -23.41 9.77 -6.59
N PHE A 286 -22.21 10.14 -6.18
CA PHE A 286 -21.00 9.93 -6.95
C PHE A 286 -20.75 8.45 -7.27
N MET A 287 -20.86 7.58 -6.26
CA MET A 287 -20.62 6.14 -6.46
C MET A 287 -21.67 5.47 -7.35
N ARG A 288 -22.94 5.91 -7.32
CA ARG A 288 -23.95 5.43 -8.28
C ARG A 288 -23.65 5.89 -9.70
N GLY A 289 -23.28 7.17 -9.88
CA GLY A 289 -22.86 7.70 -11.18
C GLY A 289 -21.63 6.97 -11.71
N LEU A 290 -20.61 6.77 -10.87
CA LEU A 290 -19.40 6.04 -11.25
C LEU A 290 -19.70 4.60 -11.67
N ARG A 291 -20.57 3.91 -10.95
CA ARG A 291 -21.02 2.56 -11.34
C ARG A 291 -21.68 2.56 -12.71
N GLN A 292 -22.53 3.54 -13.00
CA GLN A 292 -23.15 3.68 -14.31
C GLN A 292 -22.10 3.92 -15.40
N VAL A 293 -21.17 4.84 -15.18
CA VAL A 293 -20.05 5.12 -16.10
C VAL A 293 -19.28 3.85 -16.44
N VAL A 294 -18.92 3.04 -15.41
CA VAL A 294 -18.19 1.78 -15.61
C VAL A 294 -19.00 0.76 -16.42
N MET A 295 -20.31 0.69 -16.24
CA MET A 295 -21.17 -0.23 -16.98
C MET A 295 -21.37 0.18 -18.43
N GLU A 296 -21.37 1.46 -18.74
CA GLU A 296 -21.67 2.01 -20.07
C GLU A 296 -20.43 2.23 -20.94
N THR A 297 -19.22 2.34 -20.33
CA THR A 297 -17.99 2.66 -21.05
C THR A 297 -17.13 1.43 -21.26
N ARG A 298 -16.55 1.31 -22.46
CA ARG A 298 -15.61 0.24 -22.80
C ARG A 298 -14.24 0.81 -23.15
N PRO A 299 -13.14 0.12 -22.78
CA PRO A 299 -11.80 0.48 -23.28
C PRO A 299 -11.76 0.47 -24.80
N GLY A 300 -11.13 1.49 -25.41
CA GLY A 300 -10.98 1.62 -26.85
C GLY A 300 -12.23 2.01 -27.63
N SER A 301 -13.32 2.41 -26.94
CA SER A 301 -14.58 2.86 -27.57
C SER A 301 -14.59 4.36 -27.87
#